data_8b8d8935e54bda6cadaeaf14a20a388a
#
_entry.id   8b8d8935e54bda6cadaeaf14a20a388a
#
_cell.length_a   1.000
_cell.length_b   1.000
_cell.length_c   1.000
_cell.angle_alpha   90.00
_cell.angle_beta   90.00
_cell.angle_gamma   90.00
#
_symmetry.space_group_name_H-M   'P 1'
#
loop_
_entity.id
_entity.type
_entity.pdbx_description
1 polymer ?
#
loop_
_entity_poly.entity_id
_entity_poly.type
_entity_poly.pdbx_seq_one_letter_code
_entity_poly.pdbx_strand_id
1 'polypeptide(L)'
;MGEQWLDDGSVVIARPVNPAPQLMLLFHGLGADADDLVPLGRRLAQAYPQASVISVQAPQHCEFGAGRQWFSVRDVDDANRVQRVAAALPAFSEQVRRWQRECGAGVAQTALIGFSQGAIMALHTTLHEPALSGRVVALSGRFAELPQRPAPRTTLHLLHGMRDAVIPAALAHAAAEHLVAIGADITADLLPGLGHGIDDAIVERLLERLSTHVPAHTWREALASDPGQPGDALH
;
A
#
# COMPACT_ATOMS: atom_id res chain seq x y z
N MET A 1 18.17 13.38 -9.86
CA MET A 1 18.99 12.19 -10.15
C MET A 1 18.14 11.27 -11.02
N GLY A 2 18.76 10.57 -12.01
CA GLY A 2 18.05 9.57 -12.83
C GLY A 2 17.71 8.32 -12.03
N GLU A 3 16.85 7.49 -12.60
CA GLU A 3 16.50 6.20 -12.06
C GLU A 3 17.74 5.30 -11.93
N GLN A 4 17.77 4.49 -10.87
CA GLN A 4 18.84 3.56 -10.59
C GLN A 4 18.31 2.16 -10.41
N TRP A 5 18.74 1.22 -11.25
CA TRP A 5 18.48 -0.21 -11.12
C TRP A 5 19.51 -0.84 -10.22
N LEU A 6 19.06 -1.65 -9.28
CA LEU A 6 19.90 -2.31 -8.29
C LEU A 6 20.12 -3.78 -8.65
N ASP A 7 21.13 -4.40 -8.05
CA ASP A 7 21.47 -5.81 -8.29
C ASP A 7 20.35 -6.78 -7.88
N ASP A 8 19.50 -6.40 -6.92
CA ASP A 8 18.35 -7.19 -6.51
C ASP A 8 17.14 -7.03 -7.45
N GLY A 9 17.28 -6.21 -8.50
CA GLY A 9 16.24 -5.91 -9.47
C GLY A 9 15.27 -4.79 -9.06
N SER A 10 15.40 -4.24 -7.85
CA SER A 10 14.60 -3.08 -7.43
C SER A 10 15.04 -1.81 -8.16
N VAL A 11 14.13 -0.84 -8.32
CA VAL A 11 14.41 0.43 -8.99
C VAL A 11 14.22 1.59 -8.03
N VAL A 12 15.28 2.36 -7.79
CA VAL A 12 15.19 3.66 -7.12
C VAL A 12 14.76 4.70 -8.15
N ILE A 13 13.50 5.11 -8.12
CA ILE A 13 12.92 6.05 -9.09
C ILE A 13 13.24 7.49 -8.69
N ALA A 14 13.13 7.79 -7.40
CA ALA A 14 13.51 9.08 -6.85
C ALA A 14 14.14 8.91 -5.47
N ARG A 15 15.25 9.62 -5.25
CA ARG A 15 15.88 9.76 -3.93
C ARG A 15 16.49 11.16 -3.84
N PRO A 16 15.77 12.12 -3.29
CA PRO A 16 16.25 13.50 -3.20
C PRO A 16 17.46 13.60 -2.27
N VAL A 17 18.33 14.59 -2.51
CA VAL A 17 19.57 14.83 -1.73
C VAL A 17 19.25 15.17 -0.27
N ASN A 18 18.17 15.95 -0.07
CA ASN A 18 17.63 16.27 1.26
C ASN A 18 16.19 15.75 1.30
N PRO A 19 15.99 14.46 1.54
CA PRO A 19 14.66 13.90 1.53
C PRO A 19 13.83 14.45 2.69
N ALA A 20 12.58 14.80 2.43
CA ALA A 20 11.60 14.74 3.48
C ALA A 20 11.58 13.28 3.98
N PRO A 21 11.29 13.03 5.24
CA PRO A 21 11.19 11.67 5.73
C PRO A 21 9.89 11.00 5.21
N GLN A 22 9.78 10.87 3.88
CA GLN A 22 8.67 10.23 3.18
C GLN A 22 9.22 9.15 2.27
N LEU A 23 8.67 7.94 2.41
CA LEU A 23 9.05 6.76 1.65
C LEU A 23 7.83 6.14 1.01
N MET A 24 7.85 5.98 -0.30
CA MET A 24 6.84 5.28 -1.08
C MET A 24 7.45 4.03 -1.69
N LEU A 25 6.99 2.88 -1.27
CA LEU A 25 7.42 1.58 -1.78
C LEU A 25 6.34 1.00 -2.68
N LEU A 26 6.70 0.68 -3.91
CA LEU A 26 5.83 0.10 -4.92
C LEU A 26 6.07 -1.40 -5.00
N PHE A 27 4.98 -2.20 -5.05
CA PHE A 27 5.03 -3.65 -5.08
C PHE A 27 4.19 -4.17 -6.24
N HIS A 28 4.86 -4.77 -7.23
CA HIS A 28 4.25 -5.22 -8.49
C HIS A 28 3.36 -6.47 -8.34
N GLY A 29 2.62 -6.78 -9.39
CA GLY A 29 1.77 -7.97 -9.48
C GLY A 29 2.54 -9.25 -9.83
N LEU A 30 1.82 -10.37 -9.85
CA LEU A 30 2.33 -11.66 -10.29
C LEU A 30 2.79 -11.62 -11.75
N GLY A 31 3.97 -12.14 -12.04
CA GLY A 31 4.52 -12.24 -13.40
C GLY A 31 5.08 -10.92 -13.96
N ALA A 32 4.95 -9.85 -13.20
CA ALA A 32 5.57 -8.55 -13.44
C ALA A 32 6.95 -8.47 -12.75
N ASP A 33 7.59 -7.32 -12.86
CA ASP A 33 8.81 -6.98 -12.13
C ASP A 33 8.77 -5.50 -11.66
N ALA A 34 9.87 -5.04 -11.05
CA ALA A 34 9.92 -3.68 -10.51
C ALA A 34 9.82 -2.60 -11.62
N ASP A 35 10.23 -2.89 -12.85
CA ASP A 35 10.19 -1.94 -13.98
C ASP A 35 8.75 -1.59 -14.36
N ASP A 36 7.81 -2.52 -14.20
CA ASP A 36 6.40 -2.31 -14.56
C ASP A 36 5.73 -1.20 -13.75
N LEU A 37 6.23 -0.91 -12.54
CA LEU A 37 5.71 0.19 -11.71
C LEU A 37 6.52 1.50 -11.80
N VAL A 38 7.57 1.56 -12.62
CA VAL A 38 8.33 2.79 -12.86
C VAL A 38 7.46 3.94 -13.39
N PRO A 39 6.51 3.72 -14.32
CA PRO A 39 5.62 4.79 -14.76
C PRO A 39 4.77 5.38 -13.62
N LEU A 40 4.22 4.55 -12.75
CA LEU A 40 3.49 4.99 -11.56
C LEU A 40 4.42 5.75 -10.60
N GLY A 41 5.61 5.21 -10.38
CA GLY A 41 6.60 5.83 -9.50
C GLY A 41 7.06 7.21 -9.96
N ARG A 42 7.17 7.44 -11.29
CA ARG A 42 7.45 8.77 -11.86
C ARG A 42 6.35 9.78 -11.55
N ARG A 43 5.09 9.37 -11.65
CA ARG A 43 3.94 10.23 -11.30
C ARG A 43 3.95 10.61 -9.81
N LEU A 44 4.27 9.64 -8.95
CA LEU A 44 4.44 9.88 -7.51
C LEU A 44 5.62 10.79 -7.21
N ALA A 45 6.79 10.56 -7.80
CA ALA A 45 7.97 11.41 -7.62
C ALA A 45 7.75 12.85 -8.11
N GLN A 46 6.97 13.04 -9.17
CA GLN A 46 6.59 14.36 -9.66
C GLN A 46 5.64 15.07 -8.68
N ALA A 47 4.67 14.36 -8.12
CA ALA A 47 3.70 14.91 -7.17
C ALA A 47 4.33 15.16 -5.78
N TYR A 48 5.32 14.33 -5.40
CA TYR A 48 6.01 14.39 -4.11
C TYR A 48 7.53 14.48 -4.29
N PRO A 49 8.07 15.63 -4.75
CA PRO A 49 9.49 15.75 -5.15
C PRO A 49 10.49 15.60 -4.01
N GLN A 50 10.02 15.61 -2.75
CA GLN A 50 10.85 15.37 -1.57
C GLN A 50 10.79 13.93 -1.05
N ALA A 51 9.90 13.08 -1.62
CA ALA A 51 9.77 11.69 -1.21
C ALA A 51 10.80 10.79 -1.88
N SER A 52 11.27 9.77 -1.16
CA SER A 52 11.94 8.63 -1.78
C SER A 52 10.89 7.69 -2.38
N VAL A 53 11.04 7.33 -3.65
CA VAL A 53 10.11 6.44 -4.37
C VAL A 53 10.89 5.27 -4.94
N ILE A 54 10.57 4.06 -4.49
CA ILE A 54 11.27 2.84 -4.86
C ILE A 54 10.27 1.81 -5.34
N SER A 55 10.53 1.21 -6.51
CA SER A 55 9.85 0.01 -6.97
C SER A 55 10.65 -1.21 -6.53
N VAL A 56 10.02 -2.05 -5.71
CA VAL A 56 10.66 -3.17 -5.03
C VAL A 56 10.45 -4.46 -5.82
N GLN A 57 11.53 -5.20 -6.06
CA GLN A 57 11.49 -6.47 -6.76
C GLN A 57 11.04 -7.61 -5.85
N ALA A 58 10.08 -8.41 -6.31
CA ALA A 58 9.70 -9.61 -5.61
C ALA A 58 10.82 -10.67 -5.65
N PRO A 59 11.03 -11.44 -4.57
CA PRO A 59 12.21 -12.30 -4.43
C PRO A 59 12.16 -13.58 -5.29
N GLN A 60 10.96 -14.07 -5.62
CA GLN A 60 10.81 -15.35 -6.30
C GLN A 60 10.61 -15.16 -7.81
N HIS A 61 11.16 -16.06 -8.62
CA HIS A 61 10.80 -16.16 -10.03
C HIS A 61 9.34 -16.61 -10.18
N CYS A 62 8.64 -16.04 -11.16
CA CYS A 62 7.28 -16.46 -11.46
C CYS A 62 7.24 -17.89 -11.96
N GLU A 63 6.30 -18.68 -11.43
CA GLU A 63 6.15 -20.10 -11.80
C GLU A 63 5.45 -20.30 -13.18
N PHE A 64 4.81 -19.25 -13.70
CA PHE A 64 3.99 -19.28 -14.90
C PHE A 64 4.48 -18.29 -15.97
N GLY A 65 5.77 -18.18 -16.18
CA GLY A 65 6.37 -17.32 -17.21
C GLY A 65 7.57 -16.53 -16.72
N ALA A 66 7.86 -15.42 -17.42
CA ALA A 66 8.89 -14.48 -17.02
C ALA A 66 8.40 -13.63 -15.82
N GLY A 67 9.31 -12.85 -15.24
CA GLY A 67 9.02 -11.96 -14.13
C GLY A 67 9.09 -12.62 -12.76
N ARG A 68 8.43 -12.01 -11.78
CA ARG A 68 8.57 -12.33 -10.37
C ARG A 68 7.23 -12.54 -9.67
N GLN A 69 7.30 -13.07 -8.46
CA GLN A 69 6.13 -13.27 -7.58
C GLN A 69 6.51 -13.10 -6.12
N TRP A 70 5.54 -12.66 -5.31
CA TRP A 70 5.70 -12.54 -3.86
C TRP A 70 5.48 -13.87 -3.16
N PHE A 71 4.53 -14.64 -3.63
CA PHE A 71 4.22 -16.00 -3.15
C PHE A 71 3.71 -16.86 -4.31
N SER A 72 3.87 -18.18 -4.16
CA SER A 72 3.40 -19.14 -5.17
C SER A 72 1.87 -19.13 -5.28
N VAL A 73 1.38 -19.11 -6.53
CA VAL A 73 -0.06 -19.24 -6.84
C VAL A 73 -0.41 -20.60 -7.46
N ARG A 74 0.55 -21.53 -7.51
CA ARG A 74 0.29 -22.90 -7.99
C ARG A 74 -0.68 -23.58 -7.03
N ASP A 75 -1.80 -24.06 -7.55
CA ASP A 75 -2.85 -24.71 -6.78
C ASP A 75 -3.35 -23.87 -5.60
N VAL A 76 -3.35 -22.51 -5.76
CA VAL A 76 -3.88 -21.61 -4.75
C VAL A 76 -5.39 -21.63 -4.75
N ASP A 77 -5.97 -21.81 -3.57
CA ASP A 77 -7.39 -21.69 -3.29
C ASP A 77 -7.63 -20.82 -2.05
N ASP A 78 -8.87 -20.64 -1.66
CA ASP A 78 -9.19 -19.82 -0.49
C ASP A 78 -8.73 -20.46 0.84
N ALA A 79 -8.58 -21.80 0.88
CA ALA A 79 -8.14 -22.51 2.08
C ALA A 79 -6.64 -22.34 2.36
N ASN A 80 -5.81 -22.29 1.29
CA ASN A 80 -4.35 -22.24 1.43
C ASN A 80 -3.73 -20.86 1.17
N ARG A 81 -4.49 -19.91 0.59
CA ARG A 81 -3.99 -18.55 0.28
C ARG A 81 -3.44 -17.85 1.50
N VAL A 82 -4.18 -17.85 2.61
CA VAL A 82 -3.77 -17.18 3.85
C VAL A 82 -2.40 -17.68 4.31
N GLN A 83 -2.21 -19.01 4.32
CA GLN A 83 -0.94 -19.60 4.75
C GLN A 83 0.22 -19.22 3.83
N ARG A 84 0.01 -19.16 2.50
CA ARG A 84 1.05 -18.78 1.52
C ARG A 84 1.45 -17.31 1.65
N VAL A 85 0.48 -16.43 1.82
CA VAL A 85 0.72 -15.01 2.05
C VAL A 85 1.46 -14.80 3.37
N ALA A 86 1.02 -15.47 4.44
CA ALA A 86 1.69 -15.43 5.75
C ALA A 86 3.14 -15.94 5.69
N ALA A 87 3.41 -17.01 4.92
CA ALA A 87 4.78 -17.53 4.74
C ALA A 87 5.70 -16.54 4.01
N ALA A 88 5.18 -15.68 3.13
CA ALA A 88 5.95 -14.67 2.41
C ALA A 88 6.15 -13.37 3.22
N LEU A 89 5.34 -13.14 4.24
CA LEU A 89 5.32 -11.89 5.01
C LEU A 89 6.66 -11.50 5.63
N PRO A 90 7.45 -12.39 6.27
CA PRO A 90 8.71 -12.00 6.90
C PRO A 90 9.70 -11.40 5.91
N ALA A 91 9.85 -12.00 4.71
CA ALA A 91 10.75 -11.50 3.68
C ALA A 91 10.25 -10.15 3.09
N PHE A 92 8.94 -10.00 2.90
CA PHE A 92 8.32 -8.76 2.46
C PHE A 92 8.56 -7.63 3.47
N SER A 93 8.29 -7.89 4.74
CA SER A 93 8.48 -6.91 5.81
C SER A 93 9.93 -6.51 6.00
N GLU A 94 10.87 -7.44 5.84
CA GLU A 94 12.31 -7.10 5.92
C GLU A 94 12.73 -6.18 4.78
N GLN A 95 12.20 -6.35 3.57
CA GLN A 95 12.44 -5.39 2.47
C GLN A 95 11.92 -4.00 2.82
N VAL A 96 10.72 -3.89 3.39
CA VAL A 96 10.18 -2.60 3.86
C VAL A 96 11.10 -1.96 4.89
N ARG A 97 11.51 -2.71 5.92
CA ARG A 97 12.41 -2.21 6.98
C ARG A 97 13.79 -1.84 6.44
N ARG A 98 14.32 -2.58 5.47
CA ARG A 98 15.56 -2.22 4.78
C ARG A 98 15.46 -0.83 4.17
N TRP A 99 14.42 -0.57 3.38
CA TRP A 99 14.22 0.72 2.74
C TRP A 99 13.93 1.85 3.73
N GLN A 100 13.24 1.57 4.82
CA GLN A 100 13.06 2.54 5.91
C GLN A 100 14.42 2.97 6.49
N ARG A 101 15.29 2.01 6.80
CA ARG A 101 16.65 2.31 7.28
C ARG A 101 17.48 3.09 6.26
N GLU A 102 17.48 2.65 5.01
CA GLU A 102 18.27 3.28 3.94
C GLU A 102 17.81 4.70 3.59
N CYS A 103 16.53 4.99 3.73
CA CYS A 103 15.96 6.31 3.44
C CYS A 103 15.76 7.19 4.69
N GLY A 104 16.03 6.68 5.88
CA GLY A 104 15.81 7.39 7.13
C GLY A 104 14.33 7.69 7.42
N ALA A 105 13.41 6.89 6.86
CA ALA A 105 11.98 7.07 7.01
C ALA A 105 11.44 6.19 8.14
N GLY A 106 10.61 6.77 9.01
CA GLY A 106 9.90 6.03 10.04
C GLY A 106 8.60 5.40 9.51
N VAL A 107 7.93 4.67 10.38
CA VAL A 107 6.66 3.99 10.09
C VAL A 107 5.60 4.95 9.56
N ALA A 108 5.38 6.08 10.26
CA ALA A 108 4.35 7.07 9.91
C ALA A 108 4.59 7.73 8.55
N GLN A 109 5.86 7.79 8.09
CA GLN A 109 6.27 8.39 6.83
C GLN A 109 6.32 7.39 5.67
N THR A 110 6.08 6.10 5.94
CA THR A 110 6.15 5.03 4.94
C THR A 110 4.76 4.72 4.37
N ALA A 111 4.66 4.75 3.04
CA ALA A 111 3.50 4.27 2.30
C ALA A 111 3.86 3.01 1.49
N LEU A 112 3.08 1.94 1.65
CA LEU A 112 3.15 0.74 0.84
C LEU A 112 2.09 0.82 -0.25
N ILE A 113 2.47 0.79 -1.52
CA ILE A 113 1.58 0.91 -2.67
C ILE A 113 1.72 -0.36 -3.48
N GLY A 114 0.75 -1.25 -3.39
CA GLY A 114 0.78 -2.54 -4.06
C GLY A 114 -0.21 -2.62 -5.21
N PHE A 115 0.16 -3.34 -6.26
CA PHE A 115 -0.73 -3.75 -7.33
C PHE A 115 -0.94 -5.27 -7.29
N SER A 116 -2.19 -5.73 -7.40
CA SER A 116 -2.55 -7.14 -7.50
C SER A 116 -1.92 -7.99 -6.38
N GLN A 117 -0.99 -8.88 -6.67
CA GLN A 117 -0.30 -9.71 -5.68
C GLN A 117 0.51 -8.85 -4.67
N GLY A 118 1.15 -7.77 -5.13
CA GLY A 118 1.81 -6.81 -4.24
C GLY A 118 0.85 -6.10 -3.30
N ALA A 119 -0.38 -5.82 -3.75
CA ALA A 119 -1.44 -5.27 -2.90
C ALA A 119 -1.90 -6.27 -1.83
N ILE A 120 -1.99 -7.56 -2.17
CA ILE A 120 -2.33 -8.62 -1.20
C ILE A 120 -1.27 -8.64 -0.08
N MET A 121 0.01 -8.58 -0.42
CA MET A 121 1.10 -8.53 0.56
C MET A 121 1.04 -7.29 1.44
N ALA A 122 0.87 -6.12 0.83
CA ALA A 122 0.77 -4.84 1.56
C ALA A 122 -0.43 -4.83 2.53
N LEU A 123 -1.60 -5.31 2.11
CA LEU A 123 -2.77 -5.45 2.96
C LEU A 123 -2.54 -6.44 4.11
N HIS A 124 -1.84 -7.55 3.86
CA HIS A 124 -1.57 -8.57 4.88
C HIS A 124 -0.69 -8.04 6.02
N THR A 125 0.18 -7.03 5.75
CA THR A 125 0.97 -6.37 6.82
C THR A 125 0.09 -5.72 7.87
N THR A 126 -1.09 -5.23 7.50
CA THR A 126 -1.99 -4.53 8.43
C THR A 126 -2.60 -5.44 9.50
N LEU A 127 -2.62 -6.76 9.26
CA LEU A 127 -3.12 -7.75 10.20
C LEU A 127 -2.04 -8.21 11.17
N HIS A 128 -0.83 -8.45 10.65
CA HIS A 128 0.23 -9.15 11.40
C HIS A 128 1.37 -8.22 11.83
N GLU A 129 1.54 -7.10 11.14
CA GLU A 129 2.57 -6.09 11.43
C GLU A 129 1.99 -4.66 11.33
N PRO A 130 0.96 -4.32 12.12
CA PRO A 130 0.21 -3.06 11.98
C PRO A 130 1.04 -1.80 12.26
N ALA A 131 2.29 -1.97 12.74
CA ALA A 131 3.24 -0.90 12.95
C ALA A 131 4.34 -0.87 11.85
N LEU A 132 4.10 -1.45 10.67
CA LEU A 132 5.09 -1.47 9.59
C LEU A 132 5.01 -0.20 8.72
N SER A 133 3.82 0.37 8.52
CA SER A 133 3.64 1.56 7.68
C SER A 133 2.48 2.43 8.15
N GLY A 134 2.57 3.74 7.87
CA GLY A 134 1.50 4.69 8.15
C GLY A 134 0.39 4.67 7.09
N ARG A 135 0.67 4.13 5.90
CA ARG A 135 -0.28 4.11 4.79
C ARG A 135 -0.13 2.85 3.94
N VAL A 136 -1.24 2.24 3.56
CA VAL A 136 -1.29 1.14 2.61
C VAL A 136 -2.29 1.48 1.51
N VAL A 137 -1.83 1.41 0.26
CA VAL A 137 -2.65 1.55 -0.95
C VAL A 137 -2.72 0.22 -1.66
N ALA A 138 -3.90 -0.28 -1.89
CA ALA A 138 -4.15 -1.49 -2.65
C ALA A 138 -4.81 -1.15 -3.99
N LEU A 139 -4.05 -1.31 -5.08
CA LEU A 139 -4.52 -1.17 -6.44
C LEU A 139 -4.91 -2.56 -6.97
N SER A 140 -6.18 -2.77 -7.29
CA SER A 140 -6.72 -4.05 -7.81
C SER A 140 -6.28 -5.26 -6.97
N GLY A 141 -6.31 -5.11 -5.64
CA GLY A 141 -5.91 -6.13 -4.67
C GLY A 141 -7.10 -6.71 -3.88
N ARG A 142 -6.80 -7.67 -3.03
CA ARG A 142 -7.75 -8.23 -2.05
C ARG A 142 -7.04 -8.59 -0.76
N PHE A 143 -7.77 -8.64 0.33
CA PHE A 143 -7.28 -9.31 1.54
C PHE A 143 -7.18 -10.83 1.33
N ALA A 144 -6.15 -11.46 1.88
CA ALA A 144 -6.09 -12.91 2.00
C ALA A 144 -7.08 -13.41 3.07
N GLU A 145 -7.19 -12.67 4.16
CA GLU A 145 -8.22 -12.77 5.21
C GLU A 145 -8.56 -11.37 5.71
N LEU A 146 -9.80 -11.14 6.12
CA LEU A 146 -10.22 -9.83 6.62
C LEU A 146 -9.75 -9.63 8.07
N PRO A 147 -9.26 -8.42 8.44
CA PRO A 147 -8.79 -8.13 9.78
C PRO A 147 -9.95 -8.14 10.80
N GLN A 148 -9.71 -8.69 11.97
CA GLN A 148 -10.68 -8.65 13.08
C GLN A 148 -10.64 -7.34 13.86
N ARG A 149 -9.58 -6.56 13.70
CA ARG A 149 -9.35 -5.26 14.36
C ARG A 149 -8.69 -4.31 13.38
N PRO A 150 -8.97 -2.99 13.48
CA PRO A 150 -8.32 -2.01 12.62
C PRO A 150 -6.83 -1.88 12.98
N ALA A 151 -6.00 -1.61 11.97
CA ALA A 151 -4.63 -1.14 12.19
C ALA A 151 -4.70 0.30 12.74
N PRO A 152 -4.25 0.57 13.97
CA PRO A 152 -4.66 1.79 14.69
C PRO A 152 -4.05 3.08 14.15
N ARG A 153 -2.93 2.99 13.44
CA ARG A 153 -2.17 4.13 12.90
C ARG A 153 -1.89 4.01 11.40
N THR A 154 -2.57 3.10 10.71
CA THR A 154 -2.43 2.88 9.28
C THR A 154 -3.70 3.31 8.56
N THR A 155 -3.57 4.24 7.61
CA THR A 155 -4.65 4.58 6.69
C THR A 155 -4.64 3.62 5.50
N LEU A 156 -5.80 3.12 5.13
CA LEU A 156 -6.00 2.22 3.98
C LEU A 156 -6.66 2.95 2.82
N HIS A 157 -6.14 2.76 1.60
CA HIS A 157 -6.78 3.21 0.38
C HIS A 157 -6.99 2.00 -0.54
N LEU A 158 -8.23 1.61 -0.80
CA LEU A 158 -8.59 0.56 -1.74
C LEU A 158 -9.04 1.20 -3.05
N LEU A 159 -8.32 0.97 -4.15
CA LEU A 159 -8.67 1.46 -5.48
C LEU A 159 -8.82 0.25 -6.41
N HIS A 160 -9.99 0.08 -7.03
CA HIS A 160 -10.29 -1.13 -7.76
C HIS A 160 -11.13 -0.86 -9.02
N GLY A 161 -10.79 -1.54 -10.11
CA GLY A 161 -11.56 -1.48 -11.34
C GLY A 161 -12.86 -2.30 -11.25
N MET A 162 -14.00 -1.70 -11.60
CA MET A 162 -15.29 -2.40 -11.56
C MET A 162 -15.41 -3.53 -12.62
N ARG A 163 -14.54 -3.50 -13.65
CA ARG A 163 -14.45 -4.54 -14.69
C ARG A 163 -13.27 -5.49 -14.49
N ASP A 164 -12.70 -5.54 -13.30
CA ASP A 164 -11.61 -6.44 -12.99
C ASP A 164 -12.07 -7.91 -13.10
N ALA A 165 -11.54 -8.60 -14.09
CA ALA A 165 -11.84 -10.01 -14.37
C ALA A 165 -10.89 -10.99 -13.65
N VAL A 166 -9.83 -10.48 -12.99
CA VAL A 166 -8.82 -11.27 -12.26
C VAL A 166 -9.15 -11.33 -10.77
N ILE A 167 -9.36 -10.15 -10.18
CA ILE A 167 -9.81 -10.02 -8.78
C ILE A 167 -11.14 -9.25 -8.79
N PRO A 168 -12.28 -9.94 -8.54
CA PRO A 168 -13.57 -9.29 -8.60
C PRO A 168 -13.69 -8.07 -7.67
N ALA A 169 -14.20 -6.95 -8.18
CA ALA A 169 -14.41 -5.71 -7.42
C ALA A 169 -15.31 -5.88 -6.19
N ALA A 170 -16.19 -6.89 -6.19
CA ALA A 170 -17.01 -7.25 -5.04
C ALA A 170 -16.18 -7.57 -3.78
N LEU A 171 -14.95 -8.08 -3.95
CA LEU A 171 -14.05 -8.34 -2.82
C LEU A 171 -13.53 -7.05 -2.19
N ALA A 172 -13.24 -6.03 -2.99
CA ALA A 172 -12.85 -4.71 -2.49
C ALA A 172 -14.02 -4.01 -1.80
N HIS A 173 -15.23 -4.12 -2.36
CA HIS A 173 -16.45 -3.58 -1.76
C HIS A 173 -16.74 -4.21 -0.39
N ALA A 174 -16.77 -5.55 -0.32
CA ALA A 174 -17.00 -6.27 0.94
C ALA A 174 -15.91 -5.96 1.99
N ALA A 175 -14.64 -5.84 1.57
CA ALA A 175 -13.56 -5.44 2.45
C ALA A 175 -13.76 -4.01 2.99
N ALA A 176 -14.22 -3.08 2.15
CA ALA A 176 -14.48 -1.69 2.56
C ALA A 176 -15.61 -1.63 3.60
N GLU A 177 -16.72 -2.32 3.37
CA GLU A 177 -17.83 -2.40 4.33
C GLU A 177 -17.37 -2.97 5.68
N HIS A 178 -16.62 -4.07 5.64
CA HIS A 178 -16.08 -4.71 6.84
C HIS A 178 -15.13 -3.78 7.61
N LEU A 179 -14.20 -3.12 6.89
CA LEU A 179 -13.23 -2.20 7.50
C LEU A 179 -13.89 -0.98 8.14
N VAL A 180 -14.92 -0.42 7.51
CA VAL A 180 -15.75 0.64 8.10
C VAL A 180 -16.43 0.13 9.37
N ALA A 181 -17.02 -1.07 9.35
CA ALA A 181 -17.73 -1.64 10.48
C ALA A 181 -16.83 -1.86 11.71
N ILE A 182 -15.54 -2.20 11.49
CA ILE A 182 -14.57 -2.33 12.59
C ILE A 182 -13.86 -1.01 12.97
N GLY A 183 -14.22 0.12 12.34
CA GLY A 183 -13.67 1.44 12.64
C GLY A 183 -12.27 1.70 12.10
N ALA A 184 -11.89 1.05 11.00
CA ALA A 184 -10.62 1.31 10.32
C ALA A 184 -10.62 2.68 9.62
N ASP A 185 -9.44 3.29 9.50
CA ASP A 185 -9.22 4.49 8.70
C ASP A 185 -9.05 4.09 7.22
N ILE A 186 -10.12 4.25 6.44
CA ILE A 186 -10.19 3.71 5.07
C ILE A 186 -10.86 4.66 4.09
N THR A 187 -10.38 4.65 2.85
CA THR A 187 -11.13 5.09 1.66
C THR A 187 -11.22 3.96 0.64
N ALA A 188 -12.33 3.88 -0.09
CA ALA A 188 -12.52 2.91 -1.15
C ALA A 188 -13.06 3.59 -2.41
N ASP A 189 -12.38 3.36 -3.52
CA ASP A 189 -12.74 3.91 -4.83
C ASP A 189 -12.90 2.76 -5.83
N LEU A 190 -14.13 2.59 -6.33
CA LEU A 190 -14.45 1.64 -7.40
C LEU A 190 -14.55 2.41 -8.71
N LEU A 191 -13.63 2.17 -9.65
CA LEU A 191 -13.53 2.92 -10.90
C LEU A 191 -14.32 2.24 -12.02
N PRO A 192 -15.39 2.89 -12.55
CA PRO A 192 -16.13 2.37 -13.69
C PRO A 192 -15.23 2.24 -14.92
N GLY A 193 -15.37 1.13 -15.64
CA GLY A 193 -14.64 0.91 -16.90
C GLY A 193 -13.23 0.34 -16.75
N LEU A 194 -12.56 0.51 -15.62
CA LEU A 194 -11.25 -0.05 -15.37
C LEU A 194 -11.31 -1.57 -15.14
N GLY A 195 -10.42 -2.30 -15.82
CA GLY A 195 -10.18 -3.73 -15.61
C GLY A 195 -9.09 -3.98 -14.54
N HIS A 196 -8.35 -5.10 -14.70
CA HIS A 196 -7.20 -5.43 -13.85
C HIS A 196 -5.95 -4.69 -14.34
N GLY A 197 -5.76 -3.44 -13.94
CA GLY A 197 -4.65 -2.62 -14.43
C GLY A 197 -4.51 -1.29 -13.71
N ILE A 198 -3.50 -0.53 -14.12
CA ILE A 198 -3.22 0.83 -13.65
C ILE A 198 -3.31 1.74 -14.87
N ASP A 199 -4.31 2.60 -14.93
CA ASP A 199 -4.48 3.65 -15.93
C ASP A 199 -4.36 5.04 -15.30
N ASP A 200 -4.49 6.09 -16.10
CA ASP A 200 -4.41 7.47 -15.61
C ASP A 200 -5.51 7.79 -14.59
N ALA A 201 -6.71 7.21 -14.72
CA ALA A 201 -7.82 7.51 -13.81
C ALA A 201 -7.55 6.98 -12.40
N ILE A 202 -6.99 5.76 -12.26
CA ILE A 202 -6.64 5.22 -10.94
C ILE A 202 -5.43 5.95 -10.34
N VAL A 203 -4.47 6.40 -11.19
CA VAL A 203 -3.32 7.19 -10.73
C VAL A 203 -3.77 8.55 -10.20
N GLU A 204 -4.66 9.25 -10.90
CA GLU A 204 -5.21 10.53 -10.43
C GLU A 204 -5.98 10.36 -9.13
N ARG A 205 -6.80 9.31 -9.00
CA ARG A 205 -7.50 9.01 -7.77
C ARG A 205 -6.54 8.68 -6.62
N LEU A 206 -5.48 7.94 -6.88
CA LEU A 206 -4.42 7.67 -5.89
C LEU A 206 -3.78 8.97 -5.39
N LEU A 207 -3.36 9.85 -6.30
CA LEU A 207 -2.75 11.14 -5.95
C LEU A 207 -3.71 12.02 -5.15
N GLU A 208 -4.98 12.06 -5.52
CA GLU A 208 -6.03 12.75 -4.76
C GLU A 208 -6.12 12.21 -3.33
N ARG A 209 -6.21 10.89 -3.14
CA ARG A 209 -6.30 10.28 -1.81
C ARG A 209 -5.06 10.53 -0.96
N LEU A 210 -3.88 10.44 -1.55
CA LEU A 210 -2.63 10.72 -0.84
C LEU A 210 -2.51 12.18 -0.39
N SER A 211 -3.05 13.14 -1.17
CA SER A 211 -2.92 14.58 -0.89
C SER A 211 -4.05 15.13 -0.01
N THR A 212 -5.27 14.58 -0.09
CA THR A 212 -6.45 15.15 0.56
C THR A 212 -6.89 14.41 1.83
N HIS A 213 -6.56 13.14 1.96
CA HIS A 213 -6.98 12.35 3.13
C HIS A 213 -6.07 12.61 4.33
N VAL A 214 -6.63 13.19 5.39
CA VAL A 214 -5.95 13.34 6.68
C VAL A 214 -6.21 12.09 7.53
N PRO A 215 -5.16 11.39 7.99
CA PRO A 215 -5.32 10.19 8.80
C PRO A 215 -6.18 10.41 10.05
N ALA A 216 -7.08 9.47 10.33
CA ALA A 216 -8.03 9.60 11.45
C ALA A 216 -7.34 9.71 12.83
N HIS A 217 -6.15 9.13 13.01
CA HIS A 217 -5.39 9.28 14.23
C HIS A 217 -4.86 10.71 14.42
N THR A 218 -4.50 11.42 13.33
CA THR A 218 -4.08 12.83 13.39
C THR A 218 -5.20 13.72 13.91
N TRP A 219 -6.43 13.50 13.44
CA TRP A 219 -7.61 14.22 13.95
C TRP A 219 -7.85 13.94 15.43
N ARG A 220 -7.78 12.67 15.83
CA ARG A 220 -7.98 12.29 17.25
C ARG A 220 -6.92 12.91 18.15
N GLU A 221 -5.66 12.93 17.73
CA GLU A 221 -4.56 13.55 18.47
C GLU A 221 -4.73 15.09 18.58
N ALA A 222 -5.15 15.74 17.48
CA ALA A 222 -5.42 17.20 17.48
C ALA A 222 -6.56 17.56 18.44
N LEU A 223 -7.67 16.83 18.39
CA LEU A 223 -8.81 17.07 19.30
C LEU A 223 -8.50 16.77 20.77
N ALA A 224 -7.64 15.79 21.04
CA ALA A 224 -7.19 15.47 22.41
C ALA A 224 -6.19 16.49 22.97
N SER A 225 -5.51 17.23 22.08
CA SER A 225 -4.50 18.24 22.44
C SER A 225 -5.06 19.66 22.58
N ASP A 226 -6.36 19.86 22.28
CA ASP A 226 -7.03 21.16 22.44
C ASP A 226 -7.35 21.43 23.93
N PRO A 227 -6.63 22.35 24.62
CA PRO A 227 -6.88 22.66 26.04
C PRO A 227 -8.08 23.58 26.26
N GLY A 228 -8.91 23.80 25.23
CA GLY A 228 -9.96 24.81 25.21
C GLY A 228 -11.37 24.27 25.43
N GLN A 229 -11.67 23.57 26.53
CA GLN A 229 -12.97 23.74 27.18
C GLN A 229 -12.79 24.67 28.40
N PRO A 230 -13.34 25.90 28.34
CA PRO A 230 -13.50 26.68 29.58
C PRO A 230 -14.51 25.90 30.43
N GLY A 231 -13.97 25.37 31.54
CA GLY A 231 -14.80 24.81 32.58
C GLY A 231 -15.91 25.79 32.95
N ASP A 232 -17.11 25.28 33.16
CA ASP A 232 -18.26 25.95 33.74
C ASP A 232 -17.84 26.77 34.94
N ALA A 233 -17.84 28.09 34.74
CA ALA A 233 -17.91 29.06 35.82
C ALA A 233 -19.24 29.82 35.60
N LEU A 234 -20.34 29.20 35.99
CA LEU A 234 -21.58 29.94 36.28
C LEU A 234 -21.94 29.68 37.75
N HIS A 235 -21.64 30.70 38.55
CA HIS A 235 -22.37 30.97 39.79
C HIS A 235 -23.67 31.67 39.48
#